data_1c8414f98d452f3836bcdea9cc748ae5
#
_entry.id   1c8414f98d452f3836bcdea9cc748ae5
#
_cell.length_a   1.000
_cell.length_b   1.000
_cell.length_c   1.000
_cell.angle_alpha   90.00
_cell.angle_beta   90.00
_cell.angle_gamma   90.00
#
_symmetry.space_group_name_H-M   'P 1'
#
loop_
_entity.id
_entity.type
_entity.pdbx_description
1 polymer ?
#
loop_
_entity_poly.entity_id
_entity_poly.type
_entity_poly.pdbx_seq_one_letter_code
_entity_poly.pdbx_strand_id
1 'polypeptide(L)'
;MALPNGAGGYQFGDGNLTEINMVTQPTPTAKTAAASLTAAELATGIITYTGAAVALTVPLGTELDTAFPSMKVNSCFDFVIINTGASNAATVTANTGCTLVGVAAVAAVTSATWRVRKTADATYVFYRVAG
;
A
#
# COMPACT_ATOMS: atom_id res chain seq x y z
N MET A 1 -5.96 -35.68 -6.58
CA MET A 1 -6.28 -35.37 -6.39
C MET A 1 -6.68 -34.93 -6.12
N ALA A 2 -6.59 -34.78 -6.07
CA ALA A 2 -6.88 -34.41 -5.92
C ALA A 2 -7.42 -33.96 -5.67
N LEU A 3 -7.89 -33.72 -5.88
CA LEU A 3 -8.27 -33.39 -5.76
C LEU A 3 -8.81 -33.31 -5.54
N PRO A 4 -8.90 -33.53 -5.37
CA PRO A 4 -9.28 -33.45 -5.22
C PRO A 4 -9.77 -33.53 -5.04
N ASN A 5 -9.70 -33.67 -5.03
CA ASN A 5 -10.06 -33.74 -4.96
C ASN A 5 -10.53 -33.62 -5.05
N GLY A 6 -10.64 -33.73 -5.30
CA GLY A 6 -10.75 -33.55 -5.60
C GLY A 6 -11.22 -33.12 -5.65
N ALA A 7 -11.64 -33.32 -5.67
CA ALA A 7 -11.86 -32.68 -5.67
C ALA A 7 -11.78 -31.87 -5.88
N GLY A 8 -12.13 -32.09 -6.25
CA GLY A 8 -11.70 -30.96 -6.80
C GLY A 8 -10.99 -29.99 -6.13
N GLY A 9 -11.29 -29.86 -5.35
CA GLY A 9 -10.60 -28.78 -4.78
C GLY A 9 -9.13 -29.05 -4.68
N TYR A 10 -8.42 -28.13 -5.11
CA TYR A 10 -7.01 -28.14 -4.88
C TYR A 10 -6.74 -27.78 -3.43
N GLN A 11 -5.98 -28.59 -2.75
CA GLN A 11 -5.82 -28.44 -1.32
C GLN A 11 -4.40 -28.07 -0.96
N PHE A 12 -4.29 -27.16 -0.05
CA PHE A 12 -3.01 -26.76 0.47
C PHE A 12 -2.28 -27.90 1.14
N GLY A 13 -2.99 -28.76 1.81
CA GLY A 13 -2.40 -29.88 2.50
C GLY A 13 -2.06 -31.05 1.62
N ASP A 14 -2.24 -30.95 0.35
CA ASP A 14 -2.11 -32.04 -0.58
C ASP A 14 -0.69 -32.17 -1.12
N GLY A 15 0.28 -32.30 -0.25
CA GLY A 15 1.67 -32.40 -0.61
C GLY A 15 2.36 -31.09 -0.94
N ASN A 16 1.65 -29.98 -0.84
CA ASN A 16 2.18 -28.67 -1.22
C ASN A 16 2.61 -27.82 -0.04
N LEU A 17 2.67 -28.40 1.14
CA LEU A 17 3.03 -27.63 2.35
C LEU A 17 4.44 -27.12 2.34
N THR A 18 5.32 -27.72 1.55
CA THR A 18 6.70 -27.30 1.42
C THR A 18 6.93 -26.32 0.28
N GLU A 19 5.91 -26.05 -0.51
CA GLU A 19 6.04 -25.13 -1.63
C GLU A 19 5.81 -23.70 -1.17
N ILE A 20 6.51 -22.78 -1.82
CA ILE A 20 6.37 -21.35 -1.55
C ILE A 20 5.08 -20.87 -2.19
N ASN A 21 4.24 -20.20 -1.40
CA ASN A 21 3.04 -19.55 -1.92
C ASN A 21 3.44 -18.22 -2.56
N MET A 22 3.50 -18.20 -3.88
CA MET A 22 3.93 -17.01 -4.60
C MET A 22 2.77 -16.11 -4.95
N VAL A 23 2.98 -14.79 -4.78
CA VAL A 23 2.05 -13.75 -5.18
C VAL A 23 2.73 -12.82 -6.17
N THR A 24 1.95 -12.02 -6.87
CA THR A 24 2.49 -11.09 -7.86
C THR A 24 2.82 -9.76 -7.19
N GLN A 25 4.02 -9.24 -7.46
CA GLN A 25 4.45 -7.91 -7.07
C GLN A 25 4.79 -7.13 -8.34
N PRO A 26 3.97 -6.14 -8.73
CA PRO A 26 4.32 -5.27 -9.86
C PRO A 26 5.59 -4.49 -9.57
N THR A 27 6.18 -3.91 -10.61
CA THR A 27 7.35 -3.06 -10.43
C THR A 27 7.03 -1.94 -9.45
N PRO A 28 7.82 -1.77 -8.37
CA PRO A 28 7.59 -0.69 -7.42
C PRO A 28 7.66 0.69 -8.09
N THR A 29 6.86 1.62 -7.57
CA THR A 29 6.88 3.00 -8.03
C THR A 29 8.05 3.73 -7.39
N ALA A 30 8.90 4.37 -8.19
CA ALA A 30 10.03 5.16 -7.68
C ALA A 30 9.71 6.64 -7.75
N LYS A 31 9.98 7.37 -6.67
CA LYS A 31 9.82 8.82 -6.58
C LYS A 31 11.13 9.45 -6.15
N THR A 32 11.43 10.62 -6.74
CA THR A 32 12.67 11.37 -6.44
C THR A 32 12.39 12.83 -6.10
N ALA A 33 11.12 13.24 -6.12
CA ALA A 33 10.71 14.61 -5.84
C ALA A 33 9.32 14.62 -5.22
N ALA A 34 8.89 15.77 -4.73
CA ALA A 34 7.53 15.96 -4.25
C ALA A 34 6.53 15.56 -5.33
N ALA A 35 5.52 14.81 -4.93
CA ALA A 35 4.53 14.28 -5.87
C ALA A 35 3.21 13.98 -5.16
N SER A 36 2.14 14.00 -5.95
CA SER A 36 0.88 13.39 -5.55
C SER A 36 0.89 11.94 -5.99
N LEU A 37 0.72 11.03 -5.05
CA LEU A 37 0.62 9.62 -5.34
C LEU A 37 -0.72 9.32 -5.99
N THR A 38 -0.74 8.40 -6.94
CA THR A 38 -1.99 7.96 -7.56
C THR A 38 -2.48 6.67 -6.90
N ALA A 39 -3.76 6.38 -7.06
CA ALA A 39 -4.31 5.12 -6.56
C ALA A 39 -3.62 3.91 -7.20
N ALA A 40 -3.30 3.99 -8.49
CA ALA A 40 -2.57 2.92 -9.18
C ALA A 40 -1.17 2.70 -8.59
N GLU A 41 -0.50 3.78 -8.18
CA GLU A 41 0.80 3.69 -7.52
C GLU A 41 0.71 3.03 -6.16
N LEU A 42 -0.32 3.34 -5.38
CA LEU A 42 -0.56 2.64 -4.11
C LEU A 42 -0.85 1.16 -4.33
N ALA A 43 -1.54 0.83 -5.41
CA ALA A 43 -1.88 -0.55 -5.74
C ALA A 43 -0.66 -1.39 -6.09
N THR A 44 0.48 -0.79 -6.46
CA THR A 44 1.72 -1.56 -6.65
C THR A 44 2.23 -2.16 -5.35
N GLY A 45 1.82 -1.61 -4.21
CA GLY A 45 2.17 -2.11 -2.90
C GLY A 45 3.51 -1.61 -2.35
N ILE A 46 4.42 -1.15 -3.20
CA ILE A 46 5.72 -0.63 -2.78
C ILE A 46 6.01 0.67 -3.51
N ILE A 47 6.36 1.70 -2.75
CA ILE A 47 6.81 2.98 -3.28
C ILE A 47 8.20 3.23 -2.70
N THR A 48 9.18 3.48 -3.55
CA THR A 48 10.52 3.85 -3.12
C THR A 48 10.71 5.34 -3.27
N TYR A 49 11.45 5.92 -2.35
CA TYR A 49 11.77 7.34 -2.41
C TYR A 49 13.27 7.56 -2.17
N THR A 50 13.84 8.49 -2.94
CA THR A 50 15.16 9.04 -2.67
C THR A 50 15.20 10.47 -3.18
N GLY A 51 15.83 11.37 -2.44
CA GLY A 51 15.93 12.78 -2.84
C GLY A 51 15.90 13.73 -1.67
N ALA A 52 15.44 14.96 -1.92
CA ALA A 52 15.32 16.00 -0.91
C ALA A 52 14.17 15.68 0.06
N ALA A 53 14.12 16.41 1.16
CA ALA A 53 12.99 16.32 2.10
C ALA A 53 11.75 16.91 1.42
N VAL A 54 10.74 16.07 1.16
CA VAL A 54 9.56 16.46 0.38
C VAL A 54 8.30 15.82 0.91
N ALA A 55 7.17 16.32 0.42
CA ALA A 55 5.86 15.76 0.68
C ALA A 55 5.48 14.76 -0.42
N LEU A 56 4.97 13.61 0.00
CA LEU A 56 4.29 12.66 -0.86
C LEU A 56 2.80 12.70 -0.49
N THR A 57 2.01 13.35 -1.33
CA THR A 57 0.59 13.58 -1.05
C THR A 57 -0.23 12.37 -1.49
N VAL A 58 -1.07 11.86 -0.62
CA VAL A 58 -1.94 10.73 -0.95
C VAL A 58 -3.02 11.15 -1.96
N PRO A 59 -3.64 10.19 -2.68
CA PRO A 59 -4.71 10.51 -3.61
C PRO A 59 -5.91 11.14 -2.90
N LEU A 60 -6.78 11.80 -3.67
CA LEU A 60 -8.08 12.23 -3.17
C LEU A 60 -8.95 11.02 -2.84
N GLY A 61 -9.83 11.16 -1.86
CA GLY A 61 -10.79 10.11 -1.55
C GLY A 61 -11.65 9.72 -2.74
N THR A 62 -12.02 10.69 -3.57
CA THR A 62 -12.79 10.43 -4.81
C THR A 62 -11.99 9.64 -5.84
N GLU A 63 -10.68 9.87 -5.91
CA GLU A 63 -9.82 9.09 -6.81
C GLU A 63 -9.69 7.64 -6.36
N LEU A 64 -9.64 7.43 -5.04
CA LEU A 64 -9.62 6.08 -4.48
C LEU A 64 -10.93 5.33 -4.76
N ASP A 65 -12.07 6.01 -4.63
CA ASP A 65 -13.36 5.40 -4.96
C ASP A 65 -13.45 5.01 -6.43
N THR A 66 -12.94 5.85 -7.31
CA THR A 66 -12.93 5.56 -8.76
C THR A 66 -12.01 4.39 -9.10
N ALA A 67 -10.84 4.32 -8.46
CA ALA A 67 -9.87 3.27 -8.75
C ALA A 67 -10.26 1.92 -8.13
N PHE A 68 -10.92 1.95 -6.98
CA PHE A 68 -11.29 0.74 -6.24
C PHE A 68 -12.79 0.70 -5.97
N PRO A 69 -13.62 0.60 -7.03
CA PRO A 69 -15.08 0.70 -6.87
C PRO A 69 -15.70 -0.44 -6.06
N SER A 70 -15.00 -1.54 -5.89
CA SER A 70 -15.48 -2.67 -5.10
C SER A 70 -15.18 -2.54 -3.59
N MET A 71 -14.43 -1.53 -3.18
CA MET A 71 -14.16 -1.32 -1.75
C MET A 71 -15.43 -0.87 -1.04
N LYS A 72 -15.75 -1.59 0.03
CA LYS A 72 -16.85 -1.26 0.92
C LYS A 72 -16.31 -0.63 2.19
N VAL A 73 -17.21 -0.07 3.00
CA VAL A 73 -16.83 0.43 4.32
C VAL A 73 -16.10 -0.68 5.09
N ASN A 74 -14.98 -0.34 5.67
CA ASN A 74 -14.05 -1.22 6.38
C ASN A 74 -13.20 -2.12 5.48
N SER A 75 -13.33 -2.08 4.16
CA SER A 75 -12.32 -2.69 3.28
C SER A 75 -11.01 -1.95 3.43
N CYS A 76 -9.90 -2.66 3.32
CA CYS A 76 -8.57 -2.06 3.45
C CYS A 76 -7.56 -2.74 2.55
N PHE A 77 -6.46 -2.03 2.31
CA PHE A 77 -5.28 -2.59 1.64
C PHE A 77 -4.03 -1.92 2.22
N ASP A 78 -2.89 -2.55 2.00
CA ASP A 78 -1.61 -2.06 2.54
C ASP A 78 -0.69 -1.63 1.41
N PHE A 79 0.17 -0.65 1.71
CA PHE A 79 1.31 -0.31 0.87
C PHE A 79 2.48 0.10 1.75
N VAL A 80 3.68 0.04 1.18
CA VAL A 80 4.92 0.33 1.91
C VAL A 80 5.64 1.46 1.20
N ILE A 81 6.17 2.40 1.97
CA ILE A 81 7.11 3.41 1.46
C ILE A 81 8.49 3.06 2.01
N ILE A 82 9.45 2.88 1.10
CA ILE A 82 10.84 2.62 1.44
C ILE A 82 11.63 3.87 1.08
N ASN A 83 12.18 4.55 2.08
CA ASN A 83 13.04 5.70 1.86
C ASN A 83 14.48 5.22 1.78
N THR A 84 15.02 5.18 0.57
CA THR A 84 16.39 4.74 0.33
C THR A 84 17.39 5.90 0.40
N GLY A 85 16.92 7.12 0.59
CA GLY A 85 17.77 8.29 0.72
C GLY A 85 18.62 8.24 1.99
N ALA A 86 19.80 8.88 1.93
CA ALA A 86 20.77 8.79 3.02
C ALA A 86 20.51 9.78 4.15
N SER A 87 19.76 10.87 3.92
CA SER A 87 19.71 11.96 4.90
C SER A 87 18.36 12.68 5.03
N ASN A 88 17.43 12.48 4.11
CA ASN A 88 16.19 13.27 4.11
C ASN A 88 14.95 12.39 4.29
N ALA A 89 13.96 12.91 4.99
CA ALA A 89 12.70 12.20 5.19
C ALA A 89 11.73 12.46 4.03
N ALA A 90 10.91 11.45 3.73
CA ALA A 90 9.74 11.60 2.86
C ALA A 90 8.51 11.70 3.77
N THR A 91 7.76 12.78 3.68
CA THR A 91 6.61 13.00 4.56
C THR A 91 5.32 12.73 3.79
N VAL A 92 4.55 11.76 4.27
CA VAL A 92 3.23 11.48 3.71
C VAL A 92 2.30 12.61 4.10
N THR A 93 1.58 13.15 3.14
CA THR A 93 0.68 14.30 3.35
C THR A 93 -0.75 13.90 2.98
N ALA A 94 -1.68 14.24 3.84
CA ALA A 94 -3.11 13.97 3.61
C ALA A 94 -3.64 14.82 2.44
N ASN A 95 -4.72 14.35 1.84
CA ASN A 95 -5.46 15.07 0.81
C ASN A 95 -6.94 15.04 1.16
N THR A 96 -7.77 15.74 0.38
CA THR A 96 -9.21 15.82 0.66
C THR A 96 -9.83 14.42 0.70
N GLY A 97 -10.57 14.16 1.76
CA GLY A 97 -11.20 12.87 1.99
C GLY A 97 -10.30 11.84 2.67
N CYS A 98 -9.04 12.17 2.93
CA CYS A 98 -8.09 11.25 3.54
C CYS A 98 -7.51 11.85 4.81
N THR A 99 -7.35 11.02 5.84
CA THR A 99 -6.70 11.41 7.10
C THR A 99 -5.58 10.43 7.40
N LEU A 100 -4.60 10.88 8.18
CA LEU A 100 -3.45 10.06 8.56
C LEU A 100 -3.51 9.79 10.07
N VAL A 101 -3.15 8.56 10.44
CA VAL A 101 -2.97 8.16 11.84
C VAL A 101 -1.56 7.63 12.00
N GLY A 102 -0.80 8.23 12.89
CA GLY A 102 0.59 7.89 13.13
C GLY A 102 1.54 8.93 12.58
N VAL A 103 2.84 8.67 12.71
CA VAL A 103 3.89 9.59 12.26
C VAL A 103 3.91 9.63 10.73
N ALA A 104 3.84 10.82 10.17
CA ALA A 104 3.77 10.99 8.71
C ALA A 104 5.13 10.87 8.03
N ALA A 105 6.22 11.19 8.73
CA ALA A 105 7.55 11.18 8.15
C ALA A 105 8.13 9.78 8.06
N VAL A 106 8.63 9.41 6.90
CA VAL A 106 9.42 8.20 6.69
C VAL A 106 10.88 8.64 6.68
N ALA A 107 11.58 8.39 7.77
CA ALA A 107 12.97 8.83 7.94
C ALA A 107 13.88 8.20 6.89
N ALA A 108 15.03 8.83 6.67
CA ALA A 108 16.06 8.31 5.77
C ALA A 108 16.45 6.89 6.17
N VAL A 109 16.69 6.05 5.17
CA VAL A 109 17.15 4.66 5.33
C VAL A 109 16.17 3.81 6.14
N THR A 110 14.88 4.17 6.14
CA THR A 110 13.83 3.40 6.83
C THR A 110 12.66 3.14 5.90
N SER A 111 11.71 2.37 6.37
CA SER A 111 10.46 2.11 5.65
C SER A 111 9.28 2.26 6.60
N ALA A 112 8.10 2.41 6.01
CA ALA A 112 6.86 2.44 6.76
C ALA A 112 5.77 1.70 6.00
N THR A 113 4.99 0.92 6.72
CA THR A 113 3.83 0.22 6.17
C THR A 113 2.59 0.99 6.56
N TRP A 114 1.75 1.26 5.57
CA TRP A 114 0.50 1.99 5.73
C TRP A 114 -0.67 1.10 5.36
N ARG A 115 -1.72 1.18 6.14
CA ARG A 115 -2.99 0.51 5.84
C ARG A 115 -4.03 1.55 5.53
N VAL A 116 -4.65 1.42 4.36
CA VAL A 116 -5.70 2.32 3.88
C VAL A 116 -7.04 1.66 4.13
N ARG A 117 -7.90 2.31 4.92
CA ARG A 117 -9.22 1.78 5.26
C ARG A 117 -10.28 2.76 4.78
N LYS A 118 -11.30 2.25 4.10
CA LYS A 118 -12.45 3.07 3.71
C LYS A 118 -13.40 3.20 4.88
N THR A 119 -13.77 4.43 5.24
CA THR A 119 -14.70 4.70 6.34
C THR A 119 -16.07 5.16 5.87
N ALA A 120 -16.15 5.78 4.70
CA ALA A 120 -17.37 6.24 4.05
C ALA A 120 -17.07 6.53 2.59
N ASP A 121 -18.07 6.93 1.82
CA ASP A 121 -17.85 7.33 0.43
C ASP A 121 -16.81 8.45 0.36
N ALA A 122 -15.83 8.28 -0.53
CA ALA A 122 -14.72 9.20 -0.75
C ALA A 122 -13.98 9.57 0.54
N THR A 123 -14.02 8.72 1.55
CA THR A 123 -13.42 8.98 2.87
C THR A 123 -12.58 7.79 3.30
N TYR A 124 -11.29 8.05 3.54
CA TYR A 124 -10.31 7.00 3.85
C TYR A 124 -9.43 7.44 5.01
N VAL A 125 -8.93 6.46 5.76
CA VAL A 125 -7.95 6.68 6.82
C VAL A 125 -6.72 5.85 6.52
N PHE A 126 -5.56 6.48 6.61
CA PHE A 126 -4.26 5.87 6.38
C PHE A 126 -3.59 5.65 7.73
N TYR A 127 -3.44 4.41 8.13
CA TYR A 127 -2.81 4.05 9.40
C TYR A 127 -1.37 3.65 9.16
N ARG A 128 -0.44 4.28 9.87
CA ARG A 128 0.93 3.78 9.90
C ARG A 128 0.99 2.61 10.87
N VAL A 129 1.04 1.40 10.34
CA VAL A 129 0.97 0.18 11.16
C VAL A 129 2.34 -0.38 11.52
N ALA A 130 3.39 0.04 10.81
CA ALA A 130 4.77 -0.40 11.08
C ALA A 130 5.76 0.61 10.52
N GLY A 131 6.97 0.61 11.09
CA GLY A 131 8.07 1.44 10.59
C GLY A 131 8.53 2.58 11.47
#